data_06f120168f72414d67e2fb5ef0035369
#
_entry.id   06f120168f72414d67e2fb5ef0035369
#
_cell.length_a   1.000
_cell.length_b   1.000
_cell.length_c   1.000
_cell.angle_alpha   90.00
_cell.angle_beta   90.00
_cell.angle_gamma   90.00
#
_symmetry.space_group_name_H-M   'P 1'
#
loop_
_entity.id
_entity.type
_entity.pdbx_description
1 polymer ?
#
loop_
_entity_poly.entity_id
_entity_poly.type
_entity_poly.pdbx_seq_one_letter_code
_entity_poly.pdbx_strand_id
1 'polypeptide(L)'
;MLCAEQIALIKATVPLLESGGEALTNHFYKLLLSEHPEVRPLFNQAHQASGEQPRALANGVLMYARHIDRLDALGPLVAQIINKHVALQVLPEHYPLVGNCLLRAIREVLGEAIATDAVIDAWAAAYQQLADLLIGQEERLYQAKAEAPGGWRGARPFRIARKVKESEEITSLSCKRRMAGR
;
A
#
# COMPACT_ATOMS: atom_id res chain seq x y z
N MET A 1 16.03 -10.45 8.10
CA MET A 1 16.51 -10.86 6.75
C MET A 1 15.97 -12.26 6.48
N LEU A 2 15.47 -12.52 5.28
CA LEU A 2 14.94 -13.84 4.88
C LEU A 2 16.06 -14.86 4.77
N CYS A 3 15.79 -16.11 5.17
CA CYS A 3 16.72 -17.21 4.93
C CYS A 3 16.58 -17.76 3.50
N ALA A 4 17.56 -18.57 3.05
CA ALA A 4 17.56 -19.12 1.70
C ALA A 4 16.33 -19.97 1.40
N GLU A 5 15.83 -20.72 2.37
CA GLU A 5 14.62 -21.54 2.24
C GLU A 5 13.37 -20.68 2.02
N GLN A 6 13.20 -19.62 2.80
CA GLN A 6 12.09 -18.68 2.63
C GLN A 6 12.13 -18.02 1.24
N ILE A 7 13.32 -17.59 0.78
CA ILE A 7 13.49 -17.04 -0.56
C ILE A 7 13.10 -18.05 -1.63
N ALA A 8 13.50 -19.32 -1.49
CA ALA A 8 13.15 -20.38 -2.43
C ALA A 8 11.64 -20.63 -2.48
N LEU A 9 10.97 -20.68 -1.32
CA LEU A 9 9.52 -20.84 -1.22
C LEU A 9 8.77 -19.69 -1.90
N ILE A 10 9.19 -18.45 -1.67
CA ILE A 10 8.58 -17.26 -2.31
C ILE A 10 8.78 -17.33 -3.82
N LYS A 11 9.99 -17.61 -4.29
CA LYS A 11 10.28 -17.72 -5.74
C LYS A 11 9.49 -18.84 -6.42
N ALA A 12 9.21 -19.94 -5.72
CA ALA A 12 8.36 -21.02 -6.25
C ALA A 12 6.91 -20.57 -6.50
N THR A 13 6.43 -19.51 -5.85
CA THR A 13 5.08 -18.96 -6.09
C THR A 13 5.01 -17.99 -7.28
N VAL A 14 6.15 -17.57 -7.86
CA VAL A 14 6.18 -16.59 -8.97
C VAL A 14 5.32 -17.01 -10.15
N PRO A 15 5.38 -18.24 -10.70
CA PRO A 15 4.51 -18.63 -11.81
C PRO A 15 3.01 -18.54 -11.51
N LEU A 16 2.64 -18.75 -10.25
CA LEU A 16 1.24 -18.66 -9.80
C LEU A 16 0.79 -17.20 -9.70
N LEU A 17 1.69 -16.31 -9.27
CA LEU A 17 1.43 -14.87 -9.24
C LEU A 17 1.33 -14.28 -10.66
N GLU A 18 2.10 -14.81 -11.61
CA GLU A 18 2.01 -14.40 -13.03
C GLU A 18 0.66 -14.73 -13.64
N SER A 19 0.10 -15.89 -13.33
CA SER A 19 -1.15 -16.37 -13.89
C SER A 19 -2.39 -15.96 -13.10
N GLY A 20 -2.27 -15.85 -11.78
CA GLY A 20 -3.39 -15.66 -10.84
C GLY A 20 -3.32 -14.43 -9.94
N GLY A 21 -2.30 -13.59 -10.08
CA GLY A 21 -2.06 -12.46 -9.17
C GLY A 21 -3.21 -11.46 -9.08
N GLU A 22 -3.93 -11.22 -10.19
CA GLU A 22 -5.09 -10.33 -10.18
C GLU A 22 -6.27 -10.94 -9.40
N ALA A 23 -6.53 -12.23 -9.54
CA ALA A 23 -7.55 -12.92 -8.74
C ALA A 23 -7.24 -12.85 -7.24
N LEU A 24 -5.97 -13.07 -6.88
CA LEU A 24 -5.49 -12.97 -5.52
C LEU A 24 -5.70 -11.56 -4.95
N THR A 25 -5.32 -10.52 -5.68
CA THR A 25 -5.43 -9.14 -5.20
C THR A 25 -6.88 -8.63 -5.18
N ASN A 26 -7.74 -9.08 -6.09
CA ASN A 26 -9.17 -8.82 -6.01
C ASN A 26 -9.77 -9.43 -4.74
N HIS A 27 -9.41 -10.67 -4.43
CA HIS A 27 -9.86 -11.34 -3.21
C HIS A 27 -9.34 -10.63 -1.96
N PHE A 28 -8.06 -10.26 -1.93
CA PHE A 28 -7.45 -9.46 -0.88
C PHE A 28 -8.22 -8.16 -0.61
N TYR A 29 -8.52 -7.36 -1.64
CA TYR A 29 -9.27 -6.12 -1.45
C TYR A 29 -10.69 -6.35 -0.96
N LYS A 30 -11.34 -7.43 -1.41
CA LYS A 30 -12.65 -7.81 -0.90
C LYS A 30 -12.61 -8.08 0.60
N LEU A 31 -11.61 -8.84 1.07
CA LEU A 31 -11.41 -9.10 2.50
C LEU A 31 -11.12 -7.80 3.25
N LEU A 32 -10.09 -7.08 2.84
CA LEU A 32 -9.63 -5.86 3.53
C LEU A 32 -10.75 -4.82 3.65
N LEU A 33 -11.44 -4.50 2.56
CA LEU A 33 -12.44 -3.45 2.56
C LEU A 33 -13.77 -3.86 3.23
N SER A 34 -14.04 -5.17 3.36
CA SER A 34 -15.21 -5.64 4.09
C SER A 34 -14.99 -5.71 5.60
N GLU A 35 -13.82 -6.15 6.02
CA GLU A 35 -13.49 -6.38 7.43
C GLU A 35 -12.92 -5.15 8.13
N HIS A 36 -12.29 -4.25 7.36
CA HIS A 36 -11.64 -3.03 7.84
C HIS A 36 -12.19 -1.78 7.14
N PRO A 37 -13.45 -1.39 7.42
CA PRO A 37 -14.06 -0.22 6.77
C PRO A 37 -13.32 1.09 7.08
N GLU A 38 -12.56 1.15 8.17
CA GLU A 38 -11.75 2.30 8.58
C GLU A 38 -10.64 2.64 7.58
N VAL A 39 -10.13 1.67 6.83
CA VAL A 39 -9.09 1.93 5.81
C VAL A 39 -9.66 2.31 4.43
N ARG A 40 -10.97 2.20 4.22
CA ARG A 40 -11.60 2.54 2.92
C ARG A 40 -11.23 3.93 2.40
N PRO A 41 -11.12 4.99 3.24
CA PRO A 41 -10.74 6.32 2.75
C PRO A 41 -9.34 6.39 2.13
N LEU A 42 -8.46 5.42 2.41
CA LEU A 42 -7.13 5.35 1.82
C LEU A 42 -7.13 4.83 0.37
N PHE A 43 -8.27 4.29 -0.10
CA PHE A 43 -8.37 3.67 -1.42
C PHE A 43 -9.31 4.46 -2.34
N ASN A 44 -8.86 4.65 -3.59
CA ASN A 44 -9.69 5.27 -4.61
C ASN A 44 -10.76 4.30 -5.11
N GLN A 45 -12.03 4.59 -4.85
CA GLN A 45 -13.15 3.73 -5.22
C GLN A 45 -13.27 3.53 -6.75
N ALA A 46 -12.95 4.55 -7.55
CA ALA A 46 -12.97 4.43 -9.01
C ALA A 46 -11.89 3.45 -9.51
N HIS A 47 -10.68 3.52 -8.95
CA HIS A 47 -9.59 2.58 -9.28
C HIS A 47 -9.86 1.16 -8.75
N GLN A 48 -10.63 1.03 -7.67
CA GLN A 48 -11.12 -0.28 -7.21
C GLN A 48 -12.13 -0.86 -8.22
N ALA A 49 -13.10 -0.06 -8.65
CA ALA A 49 -14.14 -0.49 -9.57
C ALA A 49 -13.59 -0.79 -10.99
N SER A 50 -12.58 -0.05 -11.46
CA SER A 50 -11.92 -0.30 -12.76
C SER A 50 -10.93 -1.46 -12.74
N GLY A 51 -10.59 -2.00 -11.56
CA GLY A 51 -9.56 -3.03 -11.38
C GLY A 51 -8.12 -2.53 -11.53
N GLU A 52 -7.89 -1.22 -11.69
CA GLU A 52 -6.54 -0.66 -11.79
C GLU A 52 -5.72 -0.89 -10.53
N GLN A 53 -6.32 -0.71 -9.36
CA GLN A 53 -5.62 -0.87 -8.09
C GLN A 53 -5.30 -2.33 -7.79
N PRO A 54 -6.20 -3.32 -7.97
CA PRO A 54 -5.85 -4.74 -7.89
C PRO A 54 -4.70 -5.14 -8.83
N ARG A 55 -4.72 -4.70 -10.09
CA ARG A 55 -3.64 -4.97 -11.05
C ARG A 55 -2.31 -4.35 -10.63
N ALA A 56 -2.34 -3.11 -10.13
CA ALA A 56 -1.12 -2.46 -9.64
C ALA A 56 -0.51 -3.21 -8.44
N LEU A 57 -1.35 -3.69 -7.51
CA LEU A 57 -0.89 -4.48 -6.38
C LEU A 57 -0.37 -5.85 -6.84
N ALA A 58 -1.07 -6.52 -7.76
CA ALA A 58 -0.64 -7.81 -8.31
C ALA A 58 0.75 -7.71 -8.95
N ASN A 59 0.98 -6.66 -9.74
CA ASN A 59 2.31 -6.39 -10.30
C ASN A 59 3.35 -6.09 -9.22
N GLY A 60 3.00 -5.32 -8.19
CA GLY A 60 3.89 -5.02 -7.06
C GLY A 60 4.32 -6.28 -6.31
N VAL A 61 3.36 -7.16 -5.98
CA VAL A 61 3.62 -8.43 -5.29
C VAL A 61 4.48 -9.37 -6.17
N LEU A 62 4.16 -9.46 -7.47
CA LEU A 62 4.94 -10.24 -8.43
C LEU A 62 6.39 -9.74 -8.53
N MET A 63 6.59 -8.44 -8.69
CA MET A 63 7.92 -7.84 -8.77
C MET A 63 8.71 -8.03 -7.48
N TYR A 64 8.04 -7.93 -6.33
CA TYR A 64 8.66 -8.20 -5.03
C TYR A 64 9.11 -9.66 -4.92
N ALA A 65 8.26 -10.63 -5.28
CA ALA A 65 8.62 -12.05 -5.28
C ALA A 65 9.78 -12.38 -6.22
N ARG A 66 9.79 -11.81 -7.43
CA ARG A 66 10.87 -12.01 -8.40
C ARG A 66 12.24 -11.49 -7.92
N HIS A 67 12.23 -10.40 -7.18
CA HIS A 67 13.43 -9.70 -6.73
C HIS A 67 13.66 -9.81 -5.23
N ILE A 68 13.06 -10.82 -4.59
CA ILE A 68 13.10 -10.99 -3.13
C ILE A 68 14.54 -11.11 -2.57
N ASP A 69 15.47 -11.54 -3.37
CA ASP A 69 16.91 -11.63 -3.07
C ASP A 69 17.72 -10.39 -3.50
N ARG A 70 17.10 -9.42 -4.18
CA ARG A 70 17.75 -8.22 -4.72
C ARG A 70 16.83 -7.02 -4.66
N LEU A 71 16.43 -6.62 -3.46
CA LEU A 71 15.43 -5.54 -3.25
C LEU A 71 15.89 -4.16 -3.73
N ASP A 72 17.19 -3.94 -3.88
CA ASP A 72 17.79 -2.75 -4.50
C ASP A 72 17.28 -2.52 -5.93
N ALA A 73 17.00 -3.59 -6.67
CA ALA A 73 16.41 -3.52 -8.02
C ALA A 73 14.99 -2.89 -8.03
N LEU A 74 14.30 -2.84 -6.88
CA LEU A 74 12.96 -2.29 -6.74
C LEU A 74 12.94 -0.81 -6.33
N GLY A 75 14.08 -0.15 -6.21
CA GLY A 75 14.20 1.22 -5.73
C GLY A 75 13.18 2.20 -6.32
N PRO A 76 13.02 2.31 -7.66
CA PRO A 76 12.02 3.20 -8.27
C PRO A 76 10.57 2.86 -7.90
N LEU A 77 10.21 1.57 -7.84
CA LEU A 77 8.88 1.11 -7.45
C LEU A 77 8.60 1.44 -5.97
N VAL A 78 9.56 1.15 -5.09
CA VAL A 78 9.47 1.45 -3.66
C VAL A 78 9.31 2.95 -3.42
N ALA A 79 10.09 3.80 -4.12
CA ALA A 79 9.97 5.25 -4.02
C ALA A 79 8.58 5.76 -4.45
N GLN A 80 7.99 5.19 -5.50
CA GLN A 80 6.64 5.53 -5.94
C GLN A 80 5.59 5.15 -4.89
N ILE A 81 5.71 3.95 -4.30
CA ILE A 81 4.83 3.46 -3.24
C ILE A 81 4.89 4.39 -2.02
N ILE A 82 6.09 4.71 -1.52
CA ILE A 82 6.31 5.59 -0.38
C ILE A 82 5.65 6.96 -0.59
N ASN A 83 5.87 7.58 -1.75
CA ASN A 83 5.26 8.89 -2.04
C ASN A 83 3.73 8.83 -2.04
N LYS A 84 3.15 7.76 -2.59
CA LYS A 84 1.71 7.55 -2.62
C LYS A 84 1.14 7.30 -1.23
N HIS A 85 1.77 6.44 -0.44
CA HIS A 85 1.38 6.15 0.93
C HIS A 85 1.40 7.41 1.82
N VAL A 86 2.47 8.19 1.75
CA VAL A 86 2.57 9.44 2.51
C VAL A 86 1.54 10.46 2.08
N ALA A 87 1.22 10.55 0.77
CA ALA A 87 0.16 11.43 0.27
C ALA A 87 -1.24 11.02 0.77
N LEU A 88 -1.47 9.73 0.97
CA LEU A 88 -2.73 9.17 1.48
C LEU A 88 -2.78 9.07 3.01
N GLN A 89 -1.72 9.45 3.71
CA GLN A 89 -1.61 9.33 5.17
C GLN A 89 -1.69 7.88 5.65
N VAL A 90 -1.03 6.94 4.95
CA VAL A 90 -0.86 5.57 5.43
C VAL A 90 0.05 5.59 6.66
N LEU A 91 -0.36 4.92 7.72
CA LEU A 91 0.30 4.90 9.02
C LEU A 91 0.76 3.47 9.37
N PRO A 92 1.72 3.30 10.29
CA PRO A 92 2.22 1.97 10.69
C PRO A 92 1.13 0.98 11.12
N GLU A 93 0.08 1.46 11.79
CA GLU A 93 -1.04 0.63 12.24
C GLU A 93 -1.88 0.01 11.11
N HIS A 94 -1.78 0.50 9.89
CA HIS A 94 -2.48 -0.07 8.74
C HIS A 94 -1.79 -1.32 8.19
N TYR A 95 -0.48 -1.48 8.40
CA TYR A 95 0.30 -2.59 7.85
C TYR A 95 -0.12 -3.97 8.38
N PRO A 96 -0.38 -4.17 9.68
CA PRO A 96 -0.88 -5.45 10.17
C PRO A 96 -2.21 -5.86 9.56
N LEU A 97 -3.14 -4.91 9.33
CA LEU A 97 -4.43 -5.18 8.71
C LEU A 97 -4.25 -5.68 7.27
N VAL A 98 -3.40 -4.98 6.51
CA VAL A 98 -3.07 -5.36 5.13
C VAL A 98 -2.37 -6.71 5.08
N GLY A 99 -1.38 -6.94 5.95
CA GLY A 99 -0.62 -8.19 6.00
C GLY A 99 -1.50 -9.41 6.29
N ASN A 100 -2.35 -9.32 7.30
CA ASN A 100 -3.26 -10.40 7.68
C ASN A 100 -4.23 -10.75 6.53
N CYS A 101 -4.82 -9.74 5.90
CA CYS A 101 -5.72 -9.96 4.76
C CYS A 101 -4.98 -10.53 3.54
N LEU A 102 -3.74 -10.09 3.28
CA LEU A 102 -2.95 -10.57 2.14
C LEU A 102 -2.55 -12.04 2.33
N LEU A 103 -2.04 -12.42 3.49
CA LEU A 103 -1.66 -13.80 3.80
C LEU A 103 -2.84 -14.75 3.74
N ARG A 104 -3.99 -14.31 4.23
CA ARG A 104 -5.23 -15.06 4.12
C ARG A 104 -5.68 -15.21 2.65
N ALA A 105 -5.62 -14.14 1.87
CA ALA A 105 -5.93 -14.20 0.44
C ALA A 105 -5.01 -15.16 -0.32
N ILE A 106 -3.71 -15.18 0.00
CA ILE A 106 -2.75 -16.15 -0.56
C ILE A 106 -3.21 -17.58 -0.26
N ARG A 107 -3.54 -17.89 1.01
CA ARG A 107 -3.99 -19.22 1.42
C ARG A 107 -5.29 -19.63 0.74
N GLU A 108 -6.27 -18.75 0.73
CA GLU A 108 -7.61 -19.05 0.18
C GLU A 108 -7.62 -19.19 -1.36
N VAL A 109 -6.79 -18.41 -2.05
CA VAL A 109 -6.74 -18.44 -3.54
C VAL A 109 -5.85 -19.56 -4.07
N LEU A 110 -4.69 -19.80 -3.44
CA LEU A 110 -3.76 -20.86 -3.88
C LEU A 110 -4.17 -22.24 -3.36
N GLY A 111 -4.96 -22.30 -2.29
CA GLY A 111 -5.36 -23.53 -1.62
C GLY A 111 -4.25 -24.13 -0.74
N GLU A 112 -4.65 -24.95 0.23
CA GLU A 112 -3.75 -25.50 1.27
C GLU A 112 -2.63 -26.39 0.70
N ALA A 113 -2.87 -27.04 -0.44
CA ALA A 113 -1.86 -27.91 -1.07
C ALA A 113 -0.65 -27.11 -1.60
N ILE A 114 -0.85 -25.84 -1.96
CA ILE A 114 0.21 -24.94 -2.46
C ILE A 114 0.64 -23.96 -1.35
N ALA A 115 -0.32 -23.31 -0.72
CA ALA A 115 -0.09 -22.36 0.37
C ALA A 115 0.03 -23.10 1.71
N THR A 116 1.03 -24.00 1.80
CA THR A 116 1.38 -24.70 3.04
C THR A 116 1.78 -23.72 4.15
N ASP A 117 1.81 -24.15 5.38
CA ASP A 117 2.24 -23.30 6.50
C ASP A 117 3.64 -22.72 6.25
N ALA A 118 4.57 -23.52 5.73
CA ALA A 118 5.92 -23.04 5.39
C ALA A 118 5.92 -21.92 4.33
N VAL A 119 5.03 -21.99 3.34
CA VAL A 119 4.87 -20.95 2.30
C VAL A 119 4.27 -19.68 2.92
N ILE A 120 3.24 -19.83 3.77
CA ILE A 120 2.61 -18.68 4.45
C ILE A 120 3.59 -18.02 5.42
N ASP A 121 4.38 -18.78 6.17
CA ASP A 121 5.39 -18.26 7.08
C ASP A 121 6.50 -17.51 6.30
N ALA A 122 6.91 -18.03 5.14
CA ALA A 122 7.84 -17.34 4.26
C ALA A 122 7.27 -16.01 3.75
N TRP A 123 6.01 -15.98 3.32
CA TRP A 123 5.33 -14.76 2.89
C TRP A 123 5.10 -13.77 4.04
N ALA A 124 4.81 -14.26 5.25
CA ALA A 124 4.68 -13.42 6.44
C ALA A 124 6.01 -12.72 6.77
N ALA A 125 7.11 -13.46 6.74
CA ALA A 125 8.46 -12.90 6.94
C ALA A 125 8.84 -11.90 5.83
N ALA A 126 8.49 -12.18 4.57
CA ALA A 126 8.71 -11.29 3.45
C ALA A 126 7.86 -10.00 3.58
N TYR A 127 6.57 -10.14 3.93
CA TYR A 127 5.71 -9.00 4.15
C TYR A 127 6.24 -8.10 5.27
N GLN A 128 6.67 -8.68 6.40
CA GLN A 128 7.24 -7.91 7.51
C GLN A 128 8.50 -7.17 7.10
N GLN A 129 9.39 -7.80 6.33
CA GLN A 129 10.60 -7.14 5.80
C GLN A 129 10.24 -5.93 4.92
N LEU A 130 9.24 -6.05 4.05
CA LEU A 130 8.78 -4.96 3.20
C LEU A 130 8.10 -3.86 4.03
N ALA A 131 7.26 -4.23 4.98
CA ALA A 131 6.57 -3.30 5.88
C ALA A 131 7.56 -2.46 6.67
N ASP A 132 8.57 -3.08 7.28
CA ASP A 132 9.62 -2.38 8.04
C ASP A 132 10.37 -1.37 7.16
N LEU A 133 10.70 -1.76 5.93
CA LEU A 133 11.35 -0.88 4.94
C LEU A 133 10.47 0.33 4.61
N LEU A 134 9.20 0.10 4.27
CA LEU A 134 8.25 1.14 3.87
C LEU A 134 7.96 2.08 5.03
N ILE A 135 7.61 1.56 6.21
CA ILE A 135 7.35 2.35 7.43
C ILE A 135 8.53 3.25 7.75
N GLY A 136 9.75 2.70 7.71
CA GLY A 136 10.95 3.47 8.02
C GLY A 136 11.22 4.61 7.02
N GLN A 137 10.97 4.40 5.73
CA GLN A 137 11.14 5.43 4.70
C GLN A 137 9.99 6.44 4.70
N GLU A 138 8.77 5.99 4.92
CA GLU A 138 7.58 6.85 5.03
C GLU A 138 7.71 7.79 6.22
N GLU A 139 8.17 7.31 7.38
CA GLU A 139 8.40 8.16 8.55
C GLU A 139 9.42 9.26 8.27
N ARG A 140 10.53 8.95 7.60
CA ARG A 140 11.51 9.96 7.18
C ARG A 140 10.89 11.02 6.27
N LEU A 141 10.02 10.60 5.35
CA LEU A 141 9.35 11.52 4.42
C LEU A 141 8.28 12.35 5.14
N TYR A 142 7.53 11.78 6.10
CA TYR A 142 6.60 12.50 6.95
C TYR A 142 7.32 13.59 7.74
N GLN A 143 8.44 13.25 8.34
CA GLN A 143 9.26 14.18 9.11
C GLN A 143 9.79 15.32 8.23
N ALA A 144 10.40 15.00 7.09
CA ALA A 144 10.91 15.99 6.15
C ALA A 144 9.80 16.96 5.67
N LYS A 145 8.60 16.45 5.37
CA LYS A 145 7.45 17.28 4.99
C LYS A 145 6.93 18.14 6.15
N ALA A 146 6.98 17.64 7.37
CA ALA A 146 6.54 18.39 8.56
C ALA A 146 7.50 19.54 8.90
N GLU A 147 8.81 19.34 8.73
CA GLU A 147 9.87 20.30 9.00
C GLU A 147 10.05 21.34 7.89
N ALA A 148 9.52 21.09 6.69
CA ALA A 148 9.59 22.05 5.57
C ALA A 148 8.86 23.37 5.93
N PRO A 149 9.30 24.53 5.40
CA PRO A 149 8.62 25.81 5.62
C PRO A 149 7.13 25.73 5.29
N GLY A 150 6.27 25.95 6.29
CA GLY A 150 4.82 25.81 6.16
C GLY A 150 4.30 24.39 6.20
N GLY A 151 5.18 23.41 6.41
CA GLY A 151 4.84 22.00 6.49
C GLY A 151 4.05 21.61 7.75
N TRP A 152 3.51 20.39 7.74
CA TRP A 152 2.85 19.78 8.89
C TRP A 152 2.70 18.27 8.68
N ARG A 153 2.37 17.56 9.77
CA ARG A 153 1.98 16.15 9.75
C ARG A 153 0.48 16.01 10.01
N GLY A 154 -0.14 15.03 9.37
CA GLY A 154 -1.58 14.74 9.54
C GLY A 154 -2.49 15.75 8.84
N ALA A 155 -3.75 15.80 9.26
CA ALA A 155 -4.77 16.68 8.70
C ALA A 155 -4.74 18.07 9.35
N ARG A 156 -4.99 19.12 8.56
CA ARG A 156 -5.21 20.48 9.03
C ARG A 156 -6.51 21.05 8.48
N PRO A 157 -7.30 21.71 9.30
CA PRO A 157 -8.49 22.42 8.84
C PRO A 157 -8.10 23.72 8.11
N PHE A 158 -8.66 23.89 6.91
CA PHE A 158 -8.57 25.12 6.13
C PHE A 158 -9.98 25.68 5.90
N ARG A 159 -10.09 27.00 5.80
CA ARG A 159 -11.30 27.68 5.35
C ARG A 159 -11.13 28.03 3.87
N ILE A 160 -12.14 27.69 3.05
CA ILE A 160 -12.20 28.15 1.67
C ILE A 160 -12.45 29.66 1.71
N ALA A 161 -11.49 30.44 1.19
CA ALA A 161 -11.58 31.89 1.14
C ALA A 161 -12.20 32.38 -0.17
N ARG A 162 -11.98 31.66 -1.28
CA ARG A 162 -12.50 31.99 -2.59
C ARG A 162 -12.67 30.72 -3.43
N LYS A 163 -13.73 30.69 -4.23
CA LYS A 163 -13.97 29.70 -5.28
C LYS A 163 -13.99 30.42 -6.62
N VAL A 164 -13.30 29.87 -7.61
CA VAL A 164 -13.29 30.39 -8.99
C VAL A 164 -13.64 29.24 -9.90
N LYS A 165 -14.71 29.39 -10.67
CA LYS A 165 -15.06 28.42 -11.71
C LYS A 165 -14.15 28.70 -12.92
N GLU A 166 -13.27 27.74 -13.24
CA GLU A 166 -12.32 27.84 -14.35
C GLU A 166 -12.91 27.26 -15.64
N SER A 167 -13.72 26.20 -15.52
CA SER A 167 -14.46 25.57 -16.61
C SER A 167 -15.76 24.94 -16.08
N GLU A 168 -16.46 24.18 -16.92
CA GLU A 168 -17.67 23.45 -16.48
C GLU A 168 -17.35 22.41 -15.42
N GLU A 169 -16.17 21.79 -15.48
CA GLU A 169 -15.78 20.69 -14.58
C GLU A 169 -14.77 21.13 -13.51
N ILE A 170 -14.03 22.23 -13.72
CA ILE A 170 -12.92 22.64 -12.86
C ILE A 170 -13.29 23.86 -12.04
N THR A 171 -13.09 23.77 -10.72
CA THR A 171 -13.21 24.89 -9.79
C THR A 171 -11.94 25.01 -8.95
N SER A 172 -11.29 26.17 -9.01
CA SER A 172 -10.15 26.52 -8.15
C SER A 172 -10.63 26.95 -6.77
N LEU A 173 -10.02 26.39 -5.73
CA LEU A 173 -10.28 26.72 -4.34
C LEU A 173 -9.07 27.40 -3.72
N SER A 174 -9.21 28.69 -3.34
CA SER A 174 -8.20 29.37 -2.52
C SER A 174 -8.51 29.11 -1.05
N CYS A 175 -7.55 28.49 -0.35
CA CYS A 175 -7.73 28.13 1.06
C CYS A 175 -6.90 29.04 1.97
N LYS A 176 -7.45 29.41 3.14
CA LYS A 176 -6.73 30.06 4.23
C LYS A 176 -6.68 29.14 5.44
N ARG A 177 -5.54 29.13 6.13
CA ARG A 177 -5.39 28.40 7.39
C ARG A 177 -6.45 28.91 8.39
N ARG A 178 -7.19 27.99 9.01
CA ARG A 178 -8.06 28.35 10.13
C ARG A 178 -7.16 28.68 11.32
N MET A 179 -7.12 29.97 11.68
CA MET A 179 -6.47 30.36 12.95
C MET A 179 -7.29 29.75 14.09
N ALA A 180 -6.64 29.06 15.01
CA ALA A 180 -7.28 28.71 16.27
C ALA A 180 -7.70 30.03 16.93
N GLY A 181 -8.99 30.16 17.23
CA GLY A 181 -9.49 31.29 17.98
C GLY A 181 -8.74 31.38 19.33
N ARG A 182 -8.37 32.60 19.72
CA ARG A 182 -7.89 32.88 21.07
C ARG A 182 -9.02 32.65 22.07
#